data_01c4b34c5ea3bf5d09780086b2346cd5
#
_entry.id   01c4b34c5ea3bf5d09780086b2346cd5
#
_cell.length_a   1.000
_cell.length_b   1.000
_cell.length_c   1.000
_cell.angle_alpha   90.00
_cell.angle_beta   90.00
_cell.angle_gamma   90.00
#
_symmetry.space_group_name_H-M   'P 1'
#
loop_
_entity.id
_entity.type
_entity.pdbx_description
1 polymer ?
#
loop_
_entity_poly.entity_id
_entity_poly.type
_entity_poly.pdbx_seq_one_letter_code
_entity_poly.pdbx_strand_id
1 'polypeptide(L)'
;MRIDRPPPGEELNTGEVTQARLACTVIPVRDRAEGLELLLVQRNPEARFMGGAWVFPGGAVHEGETEVETAVREAQEEAALSLDPDTLVPFSRWITPRQVQVRFDTHFFVAPVPDGAEPVCDGEECVDLRWIGPAAALEAGKRDELMLVFPTIKHLEQLSEFGSVEELLSHARARRVQPVEPRVLVDGGVAQVLLPGEPGYDDA
;
A
#
# COMPACT_ATOMS: atom_id res chain seq x y z
N MET A 1 2.45 -9.63 -13.31
CA MET A 1 0.97 -9.70 -13.18
C MET A 1 0.35 -9.09 -14.42
N ARG A 2 -0.64 -9.73 -15.00
CA ARG A 2 -1.35 -9.25 -16.20
C ARG A 2 -2.50 -8.35 -15.76
N ILE A 3 -2.60 -7.14 -16.29
CA ILE A 3 -3.66 -6.19 -15.96
C ILE A 3 -4.45 -5.92 -17.24
N ASP A 4 -5.69 -6.38 -17.29
CA ASP A 4 -6.56 -6.20 -18.48
C ASP A 4 -7.12 -4.76 -18.58
N ARG A 5 -7.20 -4.06 -17.44
CA ARG A 5 -7.51 -2.62 -17.36
C ARG A 5 -6.74 -2.00 -16.19
N PRO A 6 -6.04 -0.88 -16.40
CA PRO A 6 -5.46 -0.15 -15.27
C PRO A 6 -6.58 0.34 -14.34
N PRO A 7 -6.36 0.32 -13.02
CA PRO A 7 -7.27 0.97 -12.07
C PRO A 7 -7.48 2.44 -12.41
N PRO A 8 -8.59 3.05 -12.00
CA PRO A 8 -8.82 4.49 -12.21
C PRO A 8 -7.66 5.32 -11.68
N GLY A 9 -7.09 6.17 -12.53
CA GLY A 9 -5.93 7.02 -12.20
C GLY A 9 -4.56 6.43 -12.52
N GLU A 10 -4.46 5.18 -12.96
CA GLU A 10 -3.23 4.57 -13.49
C GLU A 10 -3.13 4.73 -15.03
N GLU A 11 -3.53 5.88 -15.54
CA GLU A 11 -3.39 6.18 -16.97
C GLU A 11 -1.91 6.21 -17.37
N LEU A 12 -1.60 5.61 -18.54
CA LEU A 12 -0.23 5.62 -19.06
C LEU A 12 0.16 7.03 -19.49
N ASN A 13 1.40 7.37 -19.21
CA ASN A 13 2.02 8.62 -19.63
C ASN A 13 2.24 8.61 -21.16
N THR A 14 1.76 9.64 -21.84
CA THR A 14 1.95 9.81 -23.28
C THR A 14 3.00 10.88 -23.62
N GLY A 15 3.65 11.46 -22.60
CA GLY A 15 4.58 12.57 -22.73
C GLY A 15 5.84 12.39 -21.88
N GLU A 16 6.28 13.48 -21.26
CA GLU A 16 7.43 13.45 -20.36
C GLU A 16 7.11 12.72 -19.04
N VAL A 17 8.12 12.04 -18.50
CA VAL A 17 8.00 11.36 -17.20
C VAL A 17 7.73 12.39 -16.10
N THR A 18 6.59 12.25 -15.41
CA THR A 18 6.22 13.12 -14.31
C THR A 18 7.09 12.85 -13.08
N GLN A 19 7.36 13.89 -12.28
CA GLN A 19 8.05 13.73 -11.01
C GLN A 19 7.17 12.98 -10.02
N ALA A 20 7.72 11.95 -9.35
CA ALA A 20 7.02 11.24 -8.28
C ALA A 20 6.91 12.15 -7.04
N ARG A 21 5.70 12.28 -6.49
CA ARG A 21 5.45 13.00 -5.24
C ARG A 21 5.70 12.09 -4.05
N LEU A 22 6.33 12.62 -3.01
CA LEU A 22 6.56 11.87 -1.78
C LEU A 22 5.22 11.56 -1.11
N ALA A 23 5.06 10.31 -0.69
CA ALA A 23 3.87 9.82 0.01
C ALA A 23 4.28 8.84 1.11
N CYS A 24 3.43 8.69 2.10
CA CYS A 24 3.64 7.76 3.19
C CYS A 24 2.38 6.95 3.45
N THR A 25 2.59 5.69 3.79
CA THR A 25 1.53 4.73 4.06
C THR A 25 1.91 3.95 5.31
N VAL A 26 0.97 3.73 6.19
CA VAL A 26 1.14 2.85 7.34
C VAL A 26 0.35 1.57 7.15
N ILE A 27 0.95 0.46 7.52
CA ILE A 27 0.33 -0.87 7.60
C ILE A 27 0.04 -1.14 9.09
N PRO A 28 -1.15 -0.81 9.58
CA PRO A 28 -1.52 -1.08 10.96
C PRO A 28 -1.70 -2.59 11.14
N VAL A 29 -1.03 -3.15 12.16
CA VAL A 29 -1.03 -4.60 12.40
C VAL A 29 -1.38 -4.92 13.84
N ARG A 30 -1.99 -6.08 14.06
CA ARG A 30 -2.31 -6.63 15.38
C ARG A 30 -2.24 -8.15 15.38
N ASP A 31 -2.04 -8.74 16.54
CA ASP A 31 -2.17 -10.19 16.74
C ASP A 31 -3.61 -10.57 17.12
N ARG A 32 -4.07 -11.69 16.60
CA ARG A 32 -5.30 -12.38 17.00
C ARG A 32 -5.05 -13.87 17.17
N ALA A 33 -6.04 -14.58 17.69
CA ALA A 33 -5.93 -16.02 17.91
C ALA A 33 -5.59 -16.81 16.62
N GLU A 34 -5.98 -16.29 15.46
CA GLU A 34 -5.76 -16.89 14.15
C GLU A 34 -4.47 -16.39 13.46
N GLY A 35 -3.70 -15.51 14.09
CA GLY A 35 -2.43 -14.98 13.60
C GLY A 35 -2.46 -13.47 13.38
N LEU A 36 -1.56 -13.02 12.51
CA LEU A 36 -1.40 -11.60 12.15
C LEU A 36 -2.61 -11.10 11.35
N GLU A 37 -3.20 -9.98 11.79
CA GLU A 37 -4.14 -9.19 11.02
C GLU A 37 -3.57 -7.80 10.70
N LEU A 38 -4.00 -7.26 9.57
CA LEU A 38 -3.72 -5.89 9.13
C LEU A 38 -5.02 -5.14 8.84
N LEU A 39 -4.97 -3.82 8.94
CA LEU A 39 -6.09 -2.97 8.56
C LEU A 39 -5.99 -2.54 7.11
N LEU A 40 -7.06 -2.78 6.35
CA LEU A 40 -7.30 -2.16 5.06
C LEU A 40 -8.44 -1.16 5.19
N VAL A 41 -8.36 -0.07 4.43
CA VAL A 41 -9.43 0.91 4.25
C VAL A 41 -9.89 0.89 2.80
N GLN A 42 -11.20 1.07 2.55
CA GLN A 42 -11.74 1.20 1.21
C GLN A 42 -11.80 2.66 0.82
N ARG A 43 -11.09 3.05 -0.22
CA ARG A 43 -11.17 4.39 -0.78
C ARG A 43 -12.57 4.68 -1.31
N ASN A 44 -13.02 5.92 -1.15
CA ASN A 44 -14.30 6.35 -1.71
C ASN A 44 -14.36 5.99 -3.21
N PRO A 45 -15.40 5.27 -3.66
CA PRO A 45 -15.56 4.90 -5.07
C PRO A 45 -15.58 6.09 -6.05
N GLU A 46 -15.92 7.29 -5.56
CA GLU A 46 -15.92 8.52 -6.36
C GLU A 46 -14.54 9.19 -6.43
N ALA A 47 -13.54 8.66 -5.73
CA ALA A 47 -12.18 9.19 -5.78
C ALA A 47 -11.59 9.06 -7.20
N ARG A 48 -10.92 10.13 -7.66
CA ARG A 48 -10.30 10.15 -9.00
C ARG A 48 -9.16 9.14 -9.17
N PHE A 49 -8.50 8.78 -8.07
CA PHE A 49 -7.37 7.86 -8.07
C PHE A 49 -7.72 6.64 -7.23
N MET A 50 -7.70 5.46 -7.85
CA MET A 50 -7.97 4.16 -7.22
C MET A 50 -9.30 4.12 -6.43
N GLY A 51 -10.37 4.76 -6.92
CA GLY A 51 -11.68 4.74 -6.28
C GLY A 51 -12.20 3.32 -6.09
N GLY A 52 -12.70 3.01 -4.88
CA GLY A 52 -13.17 1.69 -4.48
C GLY A 52 -12.08 0.67 -4.14
N ALA A 53 -10.80 1.00 -4.33
CA ALA A 53 -9.71 0.10 -3.97
C ALA A 53 -9.55 -0.03 -2.45
N TRP A 54 -9.17 -1.24 -2.02
CA TRP A 54 -8.75 -1.52 -0.66
C TRP A 54 -7.24 -1.34 -0.55
N VAL A 55 -6.85 -0.42 0.30
CA VAL A 55 -5.46 0.02 0.49
C VAL A 55 -5.13 0.12 1.98
N PHE A 56 -3.88 0.39 2.29
CA PHE A 56 -3.47 0.80 3.64
C PHE A 56 -3.66 2.31 3.78
N PRO A 57 -3.94 2.83 5.00
CA PRO A 57 -4.02 4.27 5.26
C PRO A 57 -2.75 5.00 4.81
N GLY A 58 -2.91 6.11 4.08
CA GLY A 58 -1.77 6.86 3.59
C GLY A 58 -2.08 7.90 2.54
N GLY A 59 -1.18 8.87 2.43
CA GLY A 59 -1.31 10.00 1.50
C GLY A 59 -0.02 10.75 1.24
N ALA A 60 -0.15 11.91 0.61
CA ALA A 60 0.99 12.74 0.25
C ALA A 60 1.61 13.44 1.46
N VAL A 61 2.93 13.55 1.46
CA VAL A 61 3.66 14.33 2.47
C VAL A 61 3.39 15.82 2.25
N HIS A 62 2.95 16.50 3.30
CA HIS A 62 2.74 17.95 3.29
C HIS A 62 4.05 18.71 3.53
N GLU A 63 4.08 19.98 3.13
CA GLU A 63 5.26 20.82 3.33
C GLU A 63 5.60 20.94 4.83
N GLY A 64 6.82 20.55 5.18
CA GLY A 64 7.32 20.59 6.55
C GLY A 64 7.05 19.34 7.38
N GLU A 65 6.30 18.36 6.86
CA GLU A 65 6.12 17.05 7.51
C GLU A 65 7.27 16.09 7.21
N THR A 66 7.56 15.24 8.16
CA THR A 66 8.37 14.04 7.96
C THR A 66 7.49 12.88 7.46
N GLU A 67 8.12 11.83 6.93
CA GLU A 67 7.41 10.62 6.49
C GLU A 67 6.62 9.95 7.62
N VAL A 68 7.17 9.94 8.84
CA VAL A 68 6.52 9.35 10.02
C VAL A 68 5.33 10.19 10.46
N GLU A 69 5.47 11.52 10.51
CA GLU A 69 4.36 12.43 10.85
C GLU A 69 3.20 12.28 9.86
N THR A 70 3.50 12.20 8.56
CA THR A 70 2.49 11.95 7.53
C THR A 70 1.78 10.61 7.76
N ALA A 71 2.52 9.52 7.99
CA ALA A 71 1.92 8.20 8.20
C ALA A 71 1.00 8.16 9.43
N VAL A 72 1.38 8.85 10.52
CA VAL A 72 0.55 8.97 11.73
C VAL A 72 -0.69 9.83 11.48
N ARG A 73 -0.54 10.97 10.79
CA ARG A 73 -1.67 11.85 10.44
C ARG A 73 -2.69 11.11 9.58
N GLU A 74 -2.26 10.43 8.52
CA GLU A 74 -3.13 9.67 7.61
C GLU A 74 -3.87 8.54 8.33
N ALA A 75 -3.19 7.82 9.24
CA ALA A 75 -3.85 6.81 10.07
C ALA A 75 -4.96 7.41 10.95
N GLN A 76 -4.72 8.62 11.47
CA GLN A 76 -5.70 9.32 12.29
C GLN A 76 -6.86 9.86 11.45
N GLU A 77 -6.59 10.42 10.28
CA GLU A 77 -7.59 11.01 9.40
C GLU A 77 -8.47 9.95 8.75
N GLU A 78 -7.89 8.92 8.13
CA GLU A 78 -8.62 7.91 7.36
C GLU A 78 -9.23 6.78 8.21
N ALA A 79 -8.67 6.50 9.40
CA ALA A 79 -9.06 5.35 10.22
C ALA A 79 -9.26 5.66 11.71
N ALA A 80 -9.16 6.91 12.15
CA ALA A 80 -9.22 7.33 13.56
C ALA A 80 -8.23 6.57 14.47
N LEU A 81 -7.09 6.11 13.91
CA LEU A 81 -6.05 5.40 14.65
C LEU A 81 -5.00 6.37 15.17
N SER A 82 -4.88 6.48 16.49
CA SER A 82 -3.77 7.18 17.13
C SER A 82 -2.59 6.22 17.30
N LEU A 83 -1.59 6.38 16.44
CA LEU A 83 -0.36 5.59 16.47
C LEU A 83 0.77 6.36 17.17
N ASP A 84 1.60 5.65 17.91
CA ASP A 84 2.83 6.21 18.49
C ASP A 84 3.91 6.27 17.38
N PRO A 85 4.41 7.48 17.02
CA PRO A 85 5.44 7.65 16.00
C PRO A 85 6.68 6.78 16.21
N ASP A 86 7.07 6.54 17.47
CA ASP A 86 8.24 5.75 17.83
C ASP A 86 8.07 4.25 17.56
N THR A 87 6.85 3.80 17.32
CA THR A 87 6.54 2.38 17.01
C THR A 87 6.55 2.07 15.53
N LEU A 88 6.55 3.08 14.66
CA LEU A 88 6.56 2.90 13.21
C LEU A 88 7.91 2.37 12.75
N VAL A 89 7.90 1.24 12.04
CA VAL A 89 9.11 0.61 11.51
C VAL A 89 9.08 0.67 9.97
N PRO A 90 10.11 1.24 9.31
CA PRO A 90 10.20 1.25 7.85
C PRO A 90 10.13 -0.18 7.29
N PHE A 91 9.24 -0.40 6.32
CA PHE A 91 9.00 -1.74 5.76
C PHE A 91 9.39 -1.84 4.29
N SER A 92 8.95 -0.92 3.46
CA SER A 92 9.26 -0.91 2.03
C SER A 92 9.18 0.51 1.45
N ARG A 93 9.69 0.68 0.21
CA ARG A 93 9.56 1.93 -0.54
C ARG A 93 9.24 1.58 -1.99
N TRP A 94 8.16 2.14 -2.51
CA TRP A 94 7.68 1.87 -3.85
C TRP A 94 7.55 3.16 -4.64
N ILE A 95 8.15 3.17 -5.84
CA ILE A 95 8.06 4.30 -6.76
C ILE A 95 7.13 3.89 -7.90
N THR A 96 6.08 4.66 -8.15
CA THR A 96 5.18 4.40 -9.29
C THR A 96 5.96 4.32 -10.60
N PRO A 97 5.67 3.37 -11.49
CA PRO A 97 6.35 3.23 -12.78
C PRO A 97 6.41 4.53 -13.57
N ARG A 98 7.50 4.75 -14.31
CA ARG A 98 7.67 5.95 -15.17
C ARG A 98 6.62 6.07 -16.27
N GLN A 99 6.03 4.96 -16.64
CA GLN A 99 5.00 4.88 -17.66
C GLN A 99 3.62 5.36 -17.15
N VAL A 100 3.43 5.54 -15.85
CA VAL A 100 2.17 6.01 -15.25
C VAL A 100 2.19 7.53 -15.09
N GLN A 101 1.06 8.19 -15.38
CA GLN A 101 0.95 9.65 -15.37
C GLN A 101 1.01 10.25 -13.96
N VAL A 102 0.27 9.67 -13.01
CA VAL A 102 0.28 10.10 -11.60
C VAL A 102 1.24 9.25 -10.83
N ARG A 103 2.32 9.85 -10.31
CA ARG A 103 3.41 9.11 -9.68
C ARG A 103 3.61 9.54 -8.23
N PHE A 104 3.87 8.49 -7.41
CA PHE A 104 4.25 8.63 -6.01
C PHE A 104 5.53 7.87 -5.73
N ASP A 105 6.31 8.40 -4.80
CA ASP A 105 7.42 7.73 -4.12
C ASP A 105 6.94 7.46 -2.70
N THR A 106 6.44 6.26 -2.46
CA THR A 106 5.70 5.91 -1.25
C THR A 106 6.57 5.14 -0.28
N HIS A 107 6.73 5.66 0.92
CA HIS A 107 7.36 5.00 2.06
C HIS A 107 6.28 4.26 2.86
N PHE A 108 6.48 2.96 3.06
CA PHE A 108 5.59 2.11 3.83
C PHE A 108 6.19 1.79 5.19
N PHE A 109 5.40 1.99 6.24
CA PHE A 109 5.74 1.63 7.61
C PHE A 109 4.80 0.54 8.10
N VAL A 110 5.30 -0.37 8.94
CA VAL A 110 4.45 -1.23 9.77
C VAL A 110 4.35 -0.63 11.16
N ALA A 111 3.16 -0.66 11.75
CA ALA A 111 2.94 -0.15 13.08
C ALA A 111 2.01 -1.09 13.87
N PRO A 112 2.39 -1.51 15.09
CA PRO A 112 1.48 -2.24 15.97
C PRO A 112 0.37 -1.31 16.43
N VAL A 113 -0.86 -1.78 16.38
CA VAL A 113 -2.02 -1.02 16.85
C VAL A 113 -2.22 -1.28 18.35
N PRO A 114 -2.44 -0.23 19.17
CA PRO A 114 -2.71 -0.40 20.58
C PRO A 114 -3.92 -1.30 20.85
N ASP A 115 -3.85 -2.08 21.94
CA ASP A 115 -4.96 -2.91 22.37
C ASP A 115 -6.22 -2.07 22.63
N GLY A 116 -7.35 -2.56 22.13
CA GLY A 116 -8.64 -1.89 22.27
C GLY A 116 -8.87 -0.71 21.32
N ALA A 117 -7.95 -0.41 20.40
CA ALA A 117 -8.21 0.57 19.36
C ALA A 117 -9.31 0.07 18.42
N GLU A 118 -10.32 0.90 18.23
CA GLU A 118 -11.43 0.65 17.31
C GLU A 118 -11.35 1.67 16.16
N PRO A 119 -10.81 1.29 15.01
CA PRO A 119 -10.71 2.19 13.87
C PRO A 119 -12.11 2.53 13.34
N VAL A 120 -12.25 3.76 12.88
CA VAL A 120 -13.47 4.28 12.26
C VAL A 120 -13.08 5.05 11.01
N CYS A 121 -13.69 4.73 9.85
CA CYS A 121 -13.45 5.51 8.64
C CYS A 121 -14.05 6.91 8.74
N ASP A 122 -13.43 7.87 8.05
CA ASP A 122 -13.88 9.27 8.00
C ASP A 122 -15.20 9.44 7.21
N GLY A 123 -15.50 8.51 6.30
CA GLY A 123 -16.69 8.52 5.45
C GLY A 123 -16.59 9.44 4.24
N GLU A 124 -15.49 10.16 4.07
CA GLU A 124 -15.23 11.07 2.95
C GLU A 124 -14.16 10.51 2.00
N GLU A 125 -12.94 10.29 2.48
CA GLU A 125 -11.85 9.69 1.69
C GLU A 125 -11.91 8.18 1.74
N CYS A 126 -12.23 7.60 2.90
CA CYS A 126 -12.40 6.18 3.14
C CYS A 126 -13.82 5.87 3.64
N VAL A 127 -14.48 4.91 2.99
CA VAL A 127 -15.92 4.60 3.22
C VAL A 127 -16.14 3.30 3.99
N ASP A 128 -15.15 2.43 4.05
CA ASP A 128 -15.18 1.16 4.79
C ASP A 128 -13.77 0.79 5.28
N LEU A 129 -13.70 -0.07 6.29
CA LEU A 129 -12.46 -0.59 6.82
C LEU A 129 -12.61 -2.05 7.24
N ARG A 130 -11.49 -2.79 7.17
CA ARG A 130 -11.52 -4.21 7.51
C ARG A 130 -10.19 -4.64 8.14
N TRP A 131 -10.29 -5.25 9.31
CA TRP A 131 -9.23 -6.10 9.83
C TRP A 131 -9.27 -7.45 9.14
N ILE A 132 -8.15 -7.90 8.59
CA ILE A 132 -8.09 -9.14 7.83
C ILE A 132 -6.68 -9.71 7.86
N GLY A 133 -6.56 -11.04 7.89
CA GLY A 133 -5.28 -11.71 7.71
C GLY A 133 -4.78 -11.56 6.27
N PRO A 134 -3.44 -11.43 6.04
CA PRO A 134 -2.87 -11.18 4.70
C PRO A 134 -3.32 -12.21 3.65
N ALA A 135 -3.25 -13.51 3.98
CA ALA A 135 -3.68 -14.58 3.09
C ALA A 135 -5.18 -14.53 2.77
N ALA A 136 -6.01 -14.20 3.78
CA ALA A 136 -7.46 -14.05 3.59
C ALA A 136 -7.80 -12.87 2.67
N ALA A 137 -7.05 -11.75 2.78
CA ALA A 137 -7.20 -10.60 1.89
C ALA A 137 -6.87 -10.96 0.43
N LEU A 138 -5.78 -11.70 0.20
CA LEU A 138 -5.41 -12.19 -1.14
C LEU A 138 -6.49 -13.10 -1.74
N GLU A 139 -7.06 -14.01 -0.95
CA GLU A 139 -8.15 -14.87 -1.41
C GLU A 139 -9.44 -14.09 -1.69
N ALA A 140 -9.76 -13.09 -0.87
CA ALA A 140 -10.88 -12.18 -1.12
C ALA A 140 -10.67 -11.37 -2.42
N GLY A 141 -9.43 -10.91 -2.67
CA GLY A 141 -9.07 -10.26 -3.93
C GLY A 141 -9.25 -11.16 -5.16
N LYS A 142 -8.89 -12.45 -5.07
CA LYS A 142 -9.09 -13.42 -6.16
C LYS A 142 -10.58 -13.70 -6.46
N ARG A 143 -11.45 -13.50 -5.47
CA ARG A 143 -12.91 -13.65 -5.60
C ARG A 143 -13.63 -12.36 -5.95
N ASP A 144 -12.89 -11.29 -6.29
CA ASP A 144 -13.42 -9.95 -6.56
C ASP A 144 -14.25 -9.34 -5.41
N GLU A 145 -14.05 -9.82 -4.17
CA GLU A 145 -14.67 -9.26 -2.96
C GLU A 145 -13.91 -8.00 -2.46
N LEU A 146 -12.59 -7.93 -2.74
CA LEU A 146 -11.74 -6.78 -2.47
C LEU A 146 -11.05 -6.36 -3.76
N MET A 147 -11.26 -5.13 -4.21
CA MET A 147 -10.48 -4.57 -5.31
C MET A 147 -9.08 -4.20 -4.78
N LEU A 148 -8.11 -5.09 -4.98
CA LEU A 148 -6.74 -4.89 -4.54
C LEU A 148 -5.88 -4.34 -5.69
N VAL A 149 -5.04 -3.34 -5.37
CA VAL A 149 -4.08 -2.77 -6.32
C VAL A 149 -2.71 -3.45 -6.17
N PHE A 150 -1.88 -3.36 -7.22
CA PHE A 150 -0.63 -4.10 -7.32
C PHE A 150 0.30 -3.96 -6.12
N PRO A 151 0.61 -2.75 -5.59
CA PRO A 151 1.46 -2.63 -4.40
C PRO A 151 0.85 -3.30 -3.18
N THR A 152 -0.47 -3.17 -2.97
CA THR A 152 -1.16 -3.81 -1.85
C THR A 152 -1.06 -5.34 -1.94
N ILE A 153 -1.27 -5.92 -3.13
CA ILE A 153 -1.11 -7.36 -3.35
C ILE A 153 0.30 -7.82 -2.97
N LYS A 154 1.34 -7.09 -3.43
CA LYS A 154 2.73 -7.46 -3.14
C LYS A 154 3.07 -7.36 -1.65
N HIS A 155 2.52 -6.38 -0.95
CA HIS A 155 2.66 -6.31 0.50
C HIS A 155 1.93 -7.47 1.20
N LEU A 156 0.70 -7.78 0.79
CA LEU A 156 -0.06 -8.90 1.36
C LEU A 156 0.65 -10.25 1.15
N GLU A 157 1.25 -10.47 -0.05
CA GLU A 157 2.07 -11.65 -0.32
C GLU A 157 3.25 -11.76 0.66
N GLN A 158 3.98 -10.67 0.86
CA GLN A 158 5.12 -10.63 1.79
C GLN A 158 4.67 -10.76 3.25
N LEU A 159 3.58 -10.08 3.65
CA LEU A 159 3.06 -10.10 5.02
C LEU A 159 2.48 -11.47 5.39
N SER A 160 2.05 -12.28 4.41
CA SER A 160 1.55 -13.64 4.67
C SER A 160 2.63 -14.63 5.12
N GLU A 161 3.92 -14.24 5.05
CA GLU A 161 5.04 -15.04 5.54
C GLU A 161 5.23 -14.96 7.06
N PHE A 162 4.55 -14.00 7.75
CA PHE A 162 4.71 -13.75 9.18
C PHE A 162 3.51 -14.25 9.99
N GLY A 163 3.80 -14.94 11.09
CA GLY A 163 2.79 -15.47 12.00
C GLY A 163 2.37 -14.51 13.11
N SER A 164 3.16 -13.46 13.38
CA SER A 164 2.88 -12.50 14.46
C SER A 164 3.45 -11.10 14.16
N VAL A 165 2.95 -10.10 14.90
CA VAL A 165 3.47 -8.73 14.88
C VAL A 165 4.93 -8.68 15.30
N GLU A 166 5.33 -9.44 16.33
CA GLU A 166 6.72 -9.46 16.82
C GLU A 166 7.68 -9.97 15.73
N GLU A 167 7.32 -11.06 15.06
CA GLU A 167 8.11 -11.62 13.96
C GLU A 167 8.27 -10.62 12.82
N LEU A 168 7.16 -9.99 12.39
CA LEU A 168 7.15 -8.97 11.35
C LEU A 168 8.04 -7.77 11.71
N LEU A 169 7.87 -7.20 12.92
CA LEU A 169 8.64 -6.04 13.35
C LEU A 169 10.13 -6.36 13.51
N SER A 170 10.44 -7.56 14.02
CA SER A 170 11.84 -8.04 14.13
C SER A 170 12.48 -8.12 12.74
N HIS A 171 11.79 -8.72 11.77
CA HIS A 171 12.25 -8.78 10.39
C HIS A 171 12.42 -7.39 9.78
N ALA A 172 11.45 -6.51 9.94
CA ALA A 172 11.50 -5.15 9.38
C ALA A 172 12.68 -4.34 9.93
N ARG A 173 12.95 -4.41 11.25
CA ARG A 173 14.08 -3.74 11.89
C ARG A 173 15.45 -4.26 11.46
N ALA A 174 15.55 -5.55 11.10
CA ALA A 174 16.79 -6.19 10.72
C ALA A 174 17.23 -5.87 9.27
N ARG A 175 16.36 -5.29 8.45
CA ARG A 175 16.63 -5.05 7.02
C ARG A 175 16.71 -3.57 6.67
N ARG A 176 17.49 -3.28 5.65
CA ARG A 176 17.51 -1.95 5.04
C ARG A 176 16.49 -1.88 3.91
N VAL A 177 15.61 -0.90 3.93
CA VAL A 177 14.65 -0.66 2.86
C VAL A 177 15.39 -0.22 1.59
N GLN A 178 15.11 -0.90 0.49
CA GLN A 178 15.55 -0.53 -0.85
C GLN A 178 14.33 -0.09 -1.66
N PRO A 179 14.44 0.96 -2.49
CA PRO A 179 13.34 1.39 -3.33
C PRO A 179 13.05 0.33 -4.42
N VAL A 180 11.77 0.09 -4.66
CA VAL A 180 11.27 -0.74 -5.76
C VAL A 180 10.54 0.16 -6.75
N GLU A 181 11.03 0.26 -7.99
CA GLU A 181 10.37 0.97 -9.08
C GLU A 181 9.96 -0.07 -10.13
N PRO A 182 8.71 -0.54 -10.15
CA PRO A 182 8.25 -1.47 -11.19
C PRO A 182 8.29 -0.81 -12.56
N ARG A 183 8.31 -1.61 -13.61
CA ARG A 183 8.19 -1.16 -15.00
C ARG A 183 6.95 -1.75 -15.63
N VAL A 184 6.32 -1.02 -16.54
CA VAL A 184 5.16 -1.48 -17.29
C VAL A 184 5.60 -1.79 -18.72
N LEU A 185 5.53 -3.05 -19.09
CA LEU A 185 5.71 -3.51 -20.47
C LEU A 185 4.32 -3.63 -21.12
N VAL A 186 4.12 -2.94 -22.24
CA VAL A 186 2.88 -3.06 -23.02
C VAL A 186 3.18 -3.85 -24.29
N ASP A 187 2.63 -5.04 -24.39
CA ASP A 187 2.73 -5.88 -25.58
C ASP A 187 1.35 -6.34 -26.05
N GLY A 188 1.02 -6.10 -27.33
CA GLY A 188 -0.25 -6.50 -27.91
C GLY A 188 -1.51 -5.95 -27.22
N GLY A 189 -1.42 -4.80 -26.52
CA GLY A 189 -2.53 -4.19 -25.78
C GLY A 189 -2.72 -4.75 -24.36
N VAL A 190 -1.79 -5.58 -23.90
CA VAL A 190 -1.76 -6.12 -22.52
C VAL A 190 -0.62 -5.45 -21.78
N ALA A 191 -0.93 -4.87 -20.63
CA ALA A 191 0.08 -4.32 -19.73
C ALA A 191 0.56 -5.41 -18.74
N GLN A 192 1.87 -5.55 -18.63
CA GLN A 192 2.52 -6.41 -17.64
C GLN A 192 3.39 -5.56 -16.73
N VAL A 193 3.20 -5.69 -15.43
CA VAL A 193 4.05 -5.04 -14.43
C VAL A 193 5.19 -5.99 -14.08
N LEU A 194 6.43 -5.50 -14.26
CA LEU A 194 7.67 -6.20 -13.98
C LEU A 194 8.37 -5.59 -12.76
N LEU A 195 8.90 -6.44 -11.90
CA LEU A 195 9.70 -6.04 -10.75
C LEU A 195 11.20 -6.11 -11.07
N PRO A 196 12.06 -5.34 -10.36
CA PRO A 196 13.50 -5.45 -10.50
C PRO A 196 13.98 -6.90 -10.38
N GLY A 197 14.77 -7.36 -11.36
CA GLY A 197 15.28 -8.73 -11.43
C GLY A 197 14.38 -9.74 -12.14
N GLU A 198 13.16 -9.37 -12.54
CA GLU A 198 12.33 -10.22 -13.37
C GLU A 198 12.79 -10.16 -14.86
N PRO A 199 12.61 -11.26 -15.63
CA PRO A 199 12.96 -11.27 -17.06
C PRO A 199 12.23 -10.16 -17.82
N GLY A 200 12.98 -9.38 -18.62
CA GLY A 200 12.46 -8.26 -19.40
C GLY A 200 12.36 -6.93 -18.64
N TYR A 201 12.70 -6.90 -17.35
CA TYR A 201 12.65 -5.65 -16.56
C TYR A 201 13.57 -4.56 -17.17
N ASP A 202 14.78 -4.91 -17.60
CA ASP A 202 15.73 -3.93 -18.14
C ASP A 202 15.37 -3.45 -19.55
N ASP A 203 14.51 -4.19 -20.25
CA ASP A 203 14.04 -3.90 -21.60
C ASP A 203 12.72 -3.09 -21.63
N ALA A 204 12.06 -2.89 -20.46
CA ALA A 204 10.74 -2.27 -20.32
C ALA A 204 10.80 -0.76 -20.06
#